data_0af499329ae76fafcf453cb0eeb1136e
#
_entry.id   0af499329ae76fafcf453cb0eeb1136e
#
_cell.length_a   1.000
_cell.length_b   1.000
_cell.length_c   1.000
_cell.angle_alpha   90.00
_cell.angle_beta   90.00
_cell.angle_gamma   90.00
#
_symmetry.space_group_name_H-M   'P 1'
#
loop_
_entity.id
_entity.type
_entity.pdbx_description
1 polymer ?
#
loop_
_entity_poly.entity_id
_entity_poly.type
_entity_poly.pdbx_seq_one_letter_code
_entity_poly.pdbx_strand_id
1 'polypeptide(L)'
;HMAADPQRDQSYFLFSTSPEQLDYLRFPLGHLTSKADTRALASKYGLGVADKPDSQDICFVPDGNYAAVIEKLHPGSAQAGDIVDQQGNVLGQHNGIIHYTIGQRRGLGIGGLIDPIYVVRLDIDLKQVIVGPKNMLATRKVPLKEVNWLGDEPLTSKTEWKIAAKVR
;
A
#
# COMPACT_ATOMS: atom_id res chain seq x y z
N HIS A 1 3.90 18.54 9.26
CA HIS A 1 2.43 18.66 9.36
C HIS A 1 1.78 17.83 8.26
N MET A 2 0.59 17.29 8.55
CA MET A 2 -0.26 16.63 7.57
C MET A 2 -0.96 17.69 6.70
N ALA A 3 -1.47 17.26 5.53
CA ALA A 3 -2.33 18.12 4.70
C ALA A 3 -3.63 18.50 5.45
N ALA A 4 -4.21 19.66 5.09
CA ALA A 4 -5.49 20.09 5.66
C ALA A 4 -6.66 19.17 5.28
N ASP A 5 -6.58 18.49 4.13
CA ASP A 5 -7.50 17.41 3.75
C ASP A 5 -6.94 16.03 4.20
N PRO A 6 -7.46 15.44 5.30
CA PRO A 6 -6.94 14.18 5.83
C PRO A 6 -7.26 12.97 4.94
N GLN A 7 -8.26 13.07 4.06
CA GLN A 7 -8.63 12.00 3.13
C GLN A 7 -7.63 11.90 1.97
N ARG A 8 -6.97 13.01 1.64
CA ARG A 8 -6.01 13.13 0.53
C ARG A 8 -4.58 13.39 0.99
N ASP A 9 -4.33 13.23 2.28
CA ASP A 9 -3.00 13.38 2.83
C ASP A 9 -2.06 12.30 2.28
N GLN A 10 -1.01 12.76 1.58
CA GLN A 10 0.02 11.94 0.95
C GLN A 10 1.39 12.12 1.64
N SER A 11 1.42 12.70 2.84
CA SER A 11 2.67 12.99 3.56
C SER A 11 3.50 11.74 3.85
N TYR A 12 2.89 10.55 3.83
CA TYR A 12 3.62 9.29 3.99
C TYR A 12 4.66 9.03 2.88
N PHE A 13 4.56 9.67 1.71
CA PHE A 13 5.60 9.60 0.68
C PHE A 13 6.91 10.27 1.10
N LEU A 14 6.87 11.12 2.11
CA LEU A 14 8.05 11.84 2.62
C LEU A 14 8.82 11.05 3.67
N PHE A 15 8.55 9.75 3.81
CA PHE A 15 9.13 8.90 4.85
C PHE A 15 10.66 8.82 4.86
N SER A 16 11.31 9.09 3.73
CA SER A 16 12.78 9.08 3.59
C SER A 16 13.40 10.49 3.47
N THR A 17 12.59 11.55 3.62
CA THR A 17 13.05 12.93 3.45
C THR A 17 13.78 13.38 4.71
N SER A 18 15.02 13.92 4.56
CA SER A 18 15.78 14.42 5.70
C SER A 18 15.25 15.77 6.21
N PRO A 19 15.60 16.18 7.45
CA PRO A 19 15.23 17.50 7.97
C PRO A 19 15.65 18.64 7.05
N GLU A 20 16.87 18.62 6.51
CA GLU A 20 17.40 19.65 5.62
C GLU A 20 16.59 19.72 4.31
N GLN A 21 16.19 18.57 3.78
CA GLN A 21 15.33 18.52 2.60
C GLN A 21 13.93 19.08 2.91
N LEU A 22 13.36 18.76 4.10
CA LEU A 22 12.06 19.30 4.52
C LEU A 22 12.09 20.81 4.68
N ASP A 23 13.16 21.38 5.18
CA ASP A 23 13.32 22.85 5.30
C ASP A 23 13.31 23.55 3.95
N TYR A 24 13.77 22.86 2.91
CA TYR A 24 13.78 23.38 1.55
C TYR A 24 12.44 23.21 0.83
N LEU A 25 11.68 22.16 1.13
CA LEU A 25 10.42 21.85 0.45
C LEU A 25 9.32 22.88 0.77
N ARG A 26 8.44 23.10 -0.21
CA ARG A 26 7.24 23.95 -0.06
C ARG A 26 6.03 23.19 -0.58
N PHE A 27 4.94 23.28 0.16
CA PHE A 27 3.68 22.60 -0.13
C PHE A 27 2.55 23.64 -0.29
N PRO A 28 2.52 24.39 -1.40
CA PRO A 28 1.60 25.53 -1.56
C PRO A 28 0.12 25.15 -1.53
N LEU A 29 -0.23 23.90 -1.82
CA LEU A 29 -1.60 23.40 -1.81
C LEU A 29 -1.98 22.71 -0.48
N GLY A 30 -1.03 22.58 0.45
CA GLY A 30 -1.24 21.80 1.69
C GLY A 30 -2.30 22.36 2.65
N HIS A 31 -2.67 23.64 2.49
CA HIS A 31 -3.71 24.31 3.28
C HIS A 31 -5.12 24.16 2.70
N LEU A 32 -5.26 23.66 1.49
CA LEU A 32 -6.56 23.48 0.85
C LEU A 32 -7.29 22.28 1.47
N THR A 33 -8.58 22.46 1.73
CA THR A 33 -9.40 21.47 2.43
C THR A 33 -10.13 20.50 1.50
N SER A 34 -10.11 20.79 0.20
CA SER A 34 -10.76 19.94 -0.79
C SER A 34 -10.06 19.99 -2.15
N LYS A 35 -10.30 18.95 -2.95
CA LYS A 35 -9.87 18.95 -4.35
C LYS A 35 -10.65 19.96 -5.21
N ALA A 36 -11.87 20.27 -4.83
CA ALA A 36 -12.64 21.31 -5.51
C ALA A 36 -11.95 22.66 -5.45
N ASP A 37 -11.37 23.01 -4.29
CA ASP A 37 -10.60 24.24 -4.12
C ASP A 37 -9.36 24.26 -5.03
N THR A 38 -8.67 23.11 -5.12
CA THR A 38 -7.50 22.97 -6.02
C THR A 38 -7.90 23.17 -7.48
N ARG A 39 -9.02 22.57 -7.92
CA ARG A 39 -9.54 22.72 -9.29
C ARG A 39 -10.00 24.15 -9.57
N ALA A 40 -10.66 24.78 -8.61
CA ALA A 40 -11.05 26.19 -8.74
C ALA A 40 -9.85 27.11 -8.93
N LEU A 41 -8.75 26.88 -8.18
CA LEU A 41 -7.50 27.60 -8.38
C LEU A 41 -6.89 27.32 -9.76
N ALA A 42 -6.85 26.07 -10.19
CA ALA A 42 -6.33 25.71 -11.50
C ALA A 42 -7.13 26.42 -12.64
N SER A 43 -8.46 26.43 -12.55
CA SER A 43 -9.32 27.15 -13.48
C SER A 43 -9.08 28.68 -13.42
N LYS A 44 -8.97 29.26 -12.23
CA LYS A 44 -8.66 30.67 -12.03
C LYS A 44 -7.35 31.10 -12.72
N TYR A 45 -6.35 30.23 -12.70
CA TYR A 45 -5.05 30.46 -13.34
C TYR A 45 -4.98 29.97 -14.79
N GLY A 46 -6.09 29.51 -15.37
CA GLY A 46 -6.15 29.07 -16.77
C GLY A 46 -5.33 27.79 -17.05
N LEU A 47 -5.13 26.96 -16.04
CA LEU A 47 -4.34 25.73 -16.19
C LEU A 47 -5.18 24.62 -16.84
N GLY A 48 -4.73 24.11 -18.00
CA GLY A 48 -5.42 23.05 -18.75
C GLY A 48 -5.56 21.70 -18.03
N VAL A 49 -5.04 21.60 -16.80
CA VAL A 49 -5.14 20.40 -15.95
C VAL A 49 -6.30 20.47 -14.95
N ALA A 50 -7.08 21.56 -14.94
CA ALA A 50 -8.17 21.76 -13.97
C ALA A 50 -9.17 20.60 -13.98
N ASP A 51 -9.51 20.10 -15.16
CA ASP A 51 -10.49 19.01 -15.36
C ASP A 51 -9.85 17.62 -15.50
N LYS A 52 -8.51 17.52 -15.39
CA LYS A 52 -7.85 16.24 -15.49
C LYS A 52 -8.28 15.32 -14.37
N PRO A 53 -8.70 14.06 -14.67
CA PRO A 53 -9.02 13.06 -13.65
C PRO A 53 -7.80 12.75 -12.80
N ASP A 54 -8.04 12.27 -11.58
CA ASP A 54 -6.97 11.82 -10.69
C ASP A 54 -6.20 10.68 -11.34
N SER A 55 -4.89 10.68 -11.15
CA SER A 55 -4.09 9.49 -11.46
C SER A 55 -4.58 8.36 -10.56
N GLN A 56 -5.19 7.34 -11.15
CA GLN A 56 -5.73 6.19 -10.43
C GLN A 56 -4.67 5.11 -10.24
N ASP A 57 -3.58 5.21 -10.99
CA ASP A 57 -2.59 4.14 -11.09
C ASP A 57 -1.16 4.67 -11.18
N ILE A 58 -0.19 3.78 -11.03
CA ILE A 58 1.23 4.10 -11.13
C ILE A 58 1.55 4.34 -12.61
N CYS A 59 2.18 5.49 -12.91
CA CYS A 59 2.37 5.97 -14.28
C CYS A 59 3.21 5.03 -15.20
N PHE A 60 3.99 4.10 -14.64
CA PHE A 60 4.76 3.12 -15.43
C PHE A 60 4.07 1.75 -15.54
N VAL A 61 2.82 1.63 -15.07
CA VAL A 61 1.98 0.44 -15.25
C VAL A 61 0.78 0.82 -16.10
N PRO A 62 0.92 0.86 -17.42
CA PRO A 62 -0.20 1.12 -18.32
C PRO A 62 -1.27 0.06 -18.11
N ASP A 63 -2.52 0.46 -18.15
CA ASP A 63 -3.70 -0.41 -18.03
C ASP A 63 -3.86 -1.15 -16.70
N GLY A 64 -3.14 -0.74 -15.64
CA GLY A 64 -3.23 -1.35 -14.30
C GLY A 64 -2.77 -2.81 -14.25
N ASN A 65 -2.10 -3.32 -15.27
CA ASN A 65 -1.65 -4.71 -15.32
C ASN A 65 -0.28 -4.89 -14.67
N TYR A 66 -0.25 -4.82 -13.34
CA TYR A 66 0.97 -5.03 -12.54
C TYR A 66 1.62 -6.39 -12.77
N ALA A 67 0.83 -7.43 -12.96
CA ALA A 67 1.31 -8.79 -13.16
C ALA A 67 2.17 -8.89 -14.45
N ALA A 68 1.75 -8.26 -15.53
CA ALA A 68 2.52 -8.23 -16.77
C ALA A 68 3.86 -7.48 -16.60
N VAL A 69 3.89 -6.42 -15.82
CA VAL A 69 5.14 -5.69 -15.51
C VAL A 69 6.08 -6.54 -14.67
N ILE A 70 5.55 -7.20 -13.62
CA ILE A 70 6.35 -8.09 -12.75
C ILE A 70 6.90 -9.25 -13.56
N GLU A 71 6.08 -9.91 -14.38
CA GLU A 71 6.52 -11.03 -15.22
C GLU A 71 7.60 -10.62 -16.22
N LYS A 72 7.53 -9.39 -16.75
CA LYS A 72 8.58 -8.85 -17.63
C LYS A 72 9.90 -8.60 -16.90
N LEU A 73 9.84 -8.14 -15.64
CA LEU A 73 11.03 -7.86 -14.82
C LEU A 73 11.63 -9.13 -14.21
N HIS A 74 10.78 -10.09 -13.86
CA HIS A 74 11.13 -11.35 -13.24
C HIS A 74 10.37 -12.50 -13.92
N PRO A 75 10.86 -13.00 -15.06
CA PRO A 75 10.23 -14.11 -15.78
C PRO A 75 10.05 -15.35 -14.90
N GLY A 76 8.86 -15.94 -14.95
CA GLY A 76 8.48 -17.07 -14.10
C GLY A 76 7.80 -16.69 -12.78
N SER A 77 7.54 -15.38 -12.54
CA SER A 77 6.79 -14.92 -11.35
C SER A 77 5.31 -15.29 -11.40
N ALA A 78 4.75 -15.51 -12.57
CA ALA A 78 3.37 -15.95 -12.80
C ALA A 78 3.23 -17.48 -12.81
N GLN A 79 4.05 -18.21 -12.04
CA GLN A 79 3.92 -19.67 -11.97
C GLN A 79 2.70 -20.08 -11.15
N ALA A 80 1.96 -21.06 -11.66
CA ALA A 80 0.83 -21.65 -10.96
C ALA A 80 1.28 -22.34 -9.66
N GLY A 81 0.38 -22.38 -8.70
CA GLY A 81 0.59 -23.03 -7.41
C GLY A 81 -0.72 -23.23 -6.68
N ASP A 82 -0.62 -23.63 -5.42
CA ASP A 82 -1.76 -24.00 -4.61
C ASP A 82 -2.20 -22.86 -3.69
N ILE A 83 -3.51 -22.76 -3.49
CA ILE A 83 -4.10 -21.98 -2.41
C ILE A 83 -4.37 -22.96 -1.26
N VAL A 84 -3.73 -22.71 -0.13
CA VAL A 84 -3.77 -23.62 1.02
C VAL A 84 -4.31 -22.94 2.28
N ASP A 85 -4.89 -23.72 3.18
CA ASP A 85 -5.19 -23.26 4.53
C ASP A 85 -3.92 -23.26 5.41
N GLN A 86 -4.09 -22.92 6.70
CA GLN A 86 -3.00 -22.88 7.68
C GLN A 86 -2.40 -24.26 7.99
N GLN A 87 -3.16 -25.32 7.77
CA GLN A 87 -2.78 -26.71 7.99
C GLN A 87 -2.10 -27.30 6.75
N GLY A 88 -2.06 -26.56 5.64
CA GLY A 88 -1.49 -27.01 4.37
C GLY A 88 -2.49 -27.77 3.49
N ASN A 89 -3.79 -27.81 3.85
CA ASN A 89 -4.79 -28.42 2.99
C ASN A 89 -5.01 -27.55 1.75
N VAL A 90 -5.00 -28.17 0.59
CA VAL A 90 -5.23 -27.48 -0.69
C VAL A 90 -6.71 -27.18 -0.83
N LEU A 91 -7.03 -25.89 -0.97
CA LEU A 91 -8.39 -25.38 -1.16
C LEU A 91 -8.66 -24.96 -2.62
N GLY A 92 -7.62 -24.75 -3.42
CA GLY A 92 -7.73 -24.36 -4.81
C GLY A 92 -6.35 -24.15 -5.44
N GLN A 93 -6.35 -23.67 -6.67
CA GLN A 93 -5.12 -23.36 -7.41
C GLN A 93 -5.14 -21.93 -7.91
N HIS A 94 -3.95 -21.38 -8.16
CA HIS A 94 -3.77 -20.03 -8.70
C HIS A 94 -2.78 -20.02 -9.87
N ASN A 95 -2.87 -18.98 -10.72
CA ASN A 95 -2.02 -18.78 -11.89
C ASN A 95 -0.83 -17.84 -11.61
N GLY A 96 -0.40 -17.73 -10.37
CA GLY A 96 0.73 -16.90 -9.94
C GLY A 96 0.41 -16.09 -8.68
N ILE A 97 1.31 -16.15 -7.70
CA ILE A 97 1.18 -15.41 -6.42
C ILE A 97 1.16 -13.89 -6.63
N ILE A 98 1.68 -13.39 -7.75
CA ILE A 98 1.71 -11.96 -8.12
C ILE A 98 0.32 -11.35 -8.29
N HIS A 99 -0.72 -12.17 -8.44
CA HIS A 99 -2.12 -11.74 -8.54
C HIS A 99 -2.80 -11.59 -7.17
N TYR A 100 -2.09 -11.89 -6.08
CA TYR A 100 -2.65 -11.91 -4.74
C TYR A 100 -1.95 -10.89 -3.84
N THR A 101 -2.74 -10.31 -2.93
CA THR A 101 -2.25 -9.35 -1.94
C THR A 101 -2.70 -9.78 -0.55
N ILE A 102 -1.84 -9.63 0.46
CA ILE A 102 -2.22 -9.89 1.85
C ILE A 102 -3.43 -9.03 2.22
N GLY A 103 -4.45 -9.66 2.83
CA GLY A 103 -5.73 -9.04 3.14
C GLY A 103 -6.79 -9.17 2.03
N GLN A 104 -6.43 -9.67 0.84
CA GLN A 104 -7.38 -9.89 -0.24
C GLN A 104 -8.44 -10.92 0.15
N ARG A 105 -9.71 -10.60 -0.10
CA ARG A 105 -10.87 -11.46 0.16
C ARG A 105 -11.52 -11.96 -1.13
N ARG A 106 -11.54 -11.13 -2.17
CA ARG A 106 -12.26 -11.42 -3.43
C ARG A 106 -11.31 -12.00 -4.48
N GLY A 107 -11.87 -12.77 -5.41
CA GLY A 107 -11.09 -13.31 -6.53
C GLY A 107 -10.15 -14.45 -6.15
N LEU A 108 -10.42 -15.15 -5.05
CA LEU A 108 -9.61 -16.31 -4.61
C LEU A 108 -9.93 -17.59 -5.38
N GLY A 109 -11.05 -17.64 -6.10
CA GLY A 109 -11.47 -18.84 -6.83
C GLY A 109 -11.89 -20.02 -5.95
N ILE A 110 -12.07 -19.78 -4.63
CA ILE A 110 -12.46 -20.81 -3.65
C ILE A 110 -13.94 -20.61 -3.35
N GLY A 111 -14.73 -21.65 -3.57
CA GLY A 111 -16.16 -21.67 -3.27
C GLY A 111 -16.48 -22.59 -2.08
N GLY A 112 -17.74 -22.51 -1.60
CA GLY A 112 -18.27 -23.44 -0.61
C GLY A 112 -17.90 -23.18 0.85
N LEU A 113 -17.22 -22.09 1.17
CA LEU A 113 -16.88 -21.75 2.54
C LEU A 113 -17.99 -20.91 3.20
N ILE A 114 -18.33 -21.24 4.44
CA ILE A 114 -19.35 -20.54 5.24
C ILE A 114 -18.80 -19.19 5.68
N ASP A 115 -17.56 -19.15 6.15
CA ASP A 115 -16.92 -17.94 6.65
C ASP A 115 -16.00 -17.29 5.61
N PRO A 116 -15.90 -15.94 5.63
CA PRO A 116 -14.98 -15.22 4.75
C PRO A 116 -13.53 -15.57 5.05
N ILE A 117 -12.78 -15.90 4.02
CA ILE A 117 -11.33 -16.12 4.10
C ILE A 117 -10.56 -14.98 3.41
N TYR A 118 -9.33 -14.82 3.83
CA TYR A 118 -8.42 -13.76 3.39
C TYR A 118 -7.04 -14.32 3.10
N VAL A 119 -6.34 -13.75 2.15
CA VAL A 119 -4.91 -14.02 1.96
C VAL A 119 -4.18 -13.52 3.21
N VAL A 120 -3.53 -14.42 3.93
CA VAL A 120 -2.79 -14.10 5.17
C VAL A 120 -1.28 -14.12 4.97
N ARG A 121 -0.79 -14.88 4.00
CA ARG A 121 0.62 -14.96 3.64
C ARG A 121 0.81 -15.42 2.19
N LEU A 122 1.88 -14.96 1.57
CA LEU A 122 2.37 -15.44 0.29
C LEU A 122 3.70 -16.16 0.51
N ASP A 123 3.81 -17.40 0.08
CA ASP A 123 5.03 -18.19 0.15
C ASP A 123 5.63 -18.30 -1.26
N ILE A 124 6.71 -17.56 -1.47
CA ILE A 124 7.34 -17.45 -2.79
C ILE A 124 8.05 -18.74 -3.16
N ASP A 125 8.70 -19.37 -2.20
CA ASP A 125 9.52 -20.58 -2.42
C ASP A 125 8.63 -21.79 -2.73
N LEU A 126 7.54 -21.94 -2.00
CA LEU A 126 6.57 -23.00 -2.22
C LEU A 126 5.51 -22.64 -3.26
N LYS A 127 5.51 -21.40 -3.76
CA LYS A 127 4.48 -20.88 -4.70
C LYS A 127 3.07 -21.05 -4.16
N GLN A 128 2.88 -20.77 -2.87
CA GLN A 128 1.60 -20.97 -2.19
C GLN A 128 0.98 -19.65 -1.75
N VAL A 129 -0.34 -19.56 -1.91
CA VAL A 129 -1.17 -18.52 -1.32
C VAL A 129 -1.82 -19.11 -0.07
N ILE A 130 -1.39 -18.69 1.12
CA ILE A 130 -1.93 -19.14 2.38
C ILE A 130 -3.12 -18.27 2.75
N VAL A 131 -4.26 -18.90 2.99
CA VAL A 131 -5.51 -18.22 3.35
C VAL A 131 -5.98 -18.59 4.75
N GLY A 132 -6.74 -17.68 5.36
CA GLY A 132 -7.27 -17.88 6.69
C GLY A 132 -8.30 -16.83 7.11
N PRO A 133 -8.85 -16.94 8.33
CA PRO A 133 -9.82 -15.99 8.86
C PRO A 133 -9.20 -14.62 9.12
N LYS A 134 -10.03 -13.57 9.16
CA LYS A 134 -9.61 -12.17 9.29
C LYS A 134 -8.71 -11.88 10.49
N ASN A 135 -8.93 -12.55 11.61
CA ASN A 135 -8.13 -12.35 12.83
C ASN A 135 -6.65 -12.69 12.67
N MET A 136 -6.27 -13.48 11.66
CA MET A 136 -4.87 -13.77 11.34
C MET A 136 -4.14 -12.63 10.65
N LEU A 137 -4.85 -11.65 10.14
CA LEU A 137 -4.26 -10.43 9.60
C LEU A 137 -3.82 -9.45 10.70
N ALA A 138 -4.29 -9.67 11.93
CA ALA A 138 -3.97 -8.78 13.04
C ALA A 138 -2.53 -9.02 13.52
N THR A 139 -1.72 -7.98 13.54
CA THR A 139 -0.40 -7.99 14.17
C THR A 139 -0.36 -6.99 15.33
N ARG A 140 0.30 -7.41 16.41
CA ARG A 140 0.54 -6.54 17.59
C ARG A 140 1.94 -5.92 17.60
N LYS A 141 2.85 -6.46 16.78
CA LYS A 141 4.24 -6.01 16.71
C LYS A 141 4.61 -5.84 15.24
N VAL A 142 5.01 -4.65 14.88
CA VAL A 142 5.50 -4.33 13.53
C VAL A 142 6.98 -3.99 13.67
N PRO A 143 7.89 -4.88 13.25
CA PRO A 143 9.31 -4.54 13.23
C PRO A 143 9.56 -3.45 12.19
N LEU A 144 10.31 -2.44 12.58
CA LEU A 144 10.73 -1.35 11.70
C LEU A 144 12.24 -1.44 11.49
N LYS A 145 12.71 -1.11 10.30
CA LYS A 145 14.13 -0.95 9.96
C LYS A 145 14.31 0.36 9.21
N GLU A 146 15.53 0.91 9.27
CA GLU A 146 15.88 2.14 8.56
C GLU A 146 14.90 3.30 8.87
N VAL A 147 14.59 3.47 10.17
CA VAL A 147 13.64 4.48 10.61
C VAL A 147 14.23 5.87 10.37
N ASN A 148 13.55 6.68 9.57
CA ASN A 148 13.84 8.09 9.42
C ASN A 148 13.14 8.88 10.52
N TRP A 149 13.89 9.28 11.56
CA TRP A 149 13.34 10.00 12.70
C TRP A 149 13.46 11.51 12.49
N LEU A 150 12.32 12.20 12.49
CA LEU A 150 12.21 13.64 12.26
C LEU A 150 11.82 14.41 13.53
N GLY A 151 11.86 13.75 14.69
CA GLY A 151 11.60 14.40 15.98
C GLY A 151 12.82 15.18 16.48
N ASP A 152 12.57 16.19 17.31
CA ASP A 152 13.62 17.08 17.88
C ASP A 152 14.58 16.32 18.83
N GLU A 153 14.08 15.28 19.49
CA GLU A 153 14.90 14.45 20.39
C GLU A 153 15.35 13.17 19.68
N PRO A 154 16.61 12.72 19.92
CA PRO A 154 17.10 11.51 19.27
C PRO A 154 16.33 10.27 19.70
N LEU A 155 16.00 9.40 18.75
CA LEU A 155 15.40 8.11 19.01
C LEU A 155 16.43 7.18 19.64
N THR A 156 16.27 6.86 20.92
CA THR A 156 17.17 5.92 21.64
C THR A 156 16.50 4.57 21.81
N SER A 157 17.30 3.50 21.84
CA SER A 157 16.80 2.12 22.00
C SER A 157 16.13 1.83 23.35
N LYS A 158 16.29 2.71 24.33
CA LYS A 158 15.75 2.57 25.69
C LYS A 158 14.49 3.39 25.94
N THR A 159 14.03 4.16 24.97
CA THR A 159 12.90 5.08 25.13
C THR A 159 11.65 4.49 24.51
N GLU A 160 10.58 4.44 25.27
CA GLU A 160 9.23 4.14 24.74
C GLU A 160 8.54 5.43 24.30
N TRP A 161 8.05 5.43 23.09
CA TRP A 161 7.31 6.55 22.52
C TRP A 161 5.87 6.16 22.24
N LYS A 162 4.92 6.95 22.73
CA LYS A 162 3.52 6.82 22.35
C LYS A 162 3.30 7.60 21.05
N ILE A 163 3.06 6.88 19.97
CA ILE A 163 2.86 7.46 18.65
C ILE A 163 1.53 7.02 18.05
N ALA A 164 1.00 7.81 17.14
CA ALA A 164 -0.05 7.38 16.22
C ALA A 164 0.62 6.95 14.91
N ALA A 165 0.24 5.79 14.39
CA ALA A 165 0.79 5.26 13.16
C ALA A 165 -0.30 5.11 12.09
N LYS A 166 -0.01 5.51 10.85
CA LYS A 166 -0.83 5.24 9.68
C LYS A 166 -0.17 4.13 8.88
N VAL A 167 -0.81 2.97 8.84
CA VAL A 167 -0.34 1.80 8.08
C VAL A 167 -1.16 1.69 6.80
N ARG A 168 -0.49 1.43 5.68
CA ARG A 168 -1.10 1.22 4.36
C ARG A 168 -0.56 -0.03 3.70
#